data_0e66014f7b4436b50c9a91b0177b6334
#
_entry.id   0e66014f7b4436b50c9a91b0177b6334
#
_cell.length_a   1.000
_cell.length_b   1.000
_cell.length_c   1.000
_cell.angle_alpha   90.00
_cell.angle_beta   90.00
_cell.angle_gamma   90.00
#
_symmetry.space_group_name_H-M   'P 1'
#
loop_
_entity.id
_entity.type
_entity.pdbx_description
1 polymer ?
#
loop_
_entity_poly.entity_id
_entity_poly.type
_entity_poly.pdbx_seq_one_letter_code
_entity_poly.pdbx_strand_id
1 'polypeptide(L)'
;MKLTPVIFGLAAAFALSGCAQQFRNTYEVPNPDFAYSRLASQADMQKPHLSGNVVINQRLAVPQNAVLTVTLSDASRADAPAKVLSQKVVNLEGHQAPFGYVLPYDLADIRQNARILLSAAITVDGKLMFRSDSFKPVITNGVNSTDLDLIPLQNTAVAVQPAKVTEAYPVPTHFLPQQQQTQMQTGN
;
A
#
# COMPACT_ATOMS: atom_id res chain seq x y z
N MET A 1 73.50 13.96 -55.06
CA MET A 1 73.52 12.51 -54.71
C MET A 1 73.76 12.36 -53.23
N LYS A 2 72.74 12.17 -52.48
CA LYS A 2 72.78 11.61 -51.08
C LYS A 2 71.49 10.96 -50.79
N LEU A 3 71.50 9.61 -50.69
CA LEU A 3 70.40 8.79 -50.24
C LEU A 3 70.25 8.91 -48.71
N THR A 4 69.09 9.16 -48.24
CA THR A 4 68.71 9.00 -46.83
C THR A 4 67.86 7.74 -46.66
N PRO A 5 68.23 6.84 -45.70
CA PRO A 5 67.40 5.64 -45.45
C PRO A 5 66.21 6.01 -44.54
N VAL A 6 65.05 5.54 -44.96
CA VAL A 6 63.81 5.57 -44.16
C VAL A 6 63.83 4.41 -43.23
N ILE A 7 63.79 4.68 -41.91
CA ILE A 7 63.66 3.70 -40.87
C ILE A 7 62.16 3.50 -40.56
N PHE A 8 61.65 2.32 -40.89
CA PHE A 8 60.32 1.88 -40.49
C PHE A 8 60.36 1.42 -39.05
N GLY A 9 59.78 2.18 -38.16
CA GLY A 9 59.52 1.80 -36.77
C GLY A 9 58.28 0.94 -36.67
N LEU A 10 58.43 -0.33 -36.35
CA LEU A 10 57.33 -1.23 -36.06
C LEU A 10 56.87 -1.05 -34.61
N ALA A 11 55.73 -0.37 -34.39
CA ALA A 11 55.11 -0.26 -33.08
C ALA A 11 54.26 -1.52 -32.80
N ALA A 12 54.73 -2.39 -31.97
CA ALA A 12 53.97 -3.52 -31.46
C ALA A 12 53.04 -3.05 -30.36
N ALA A 13 51.73 -2.97 -30.65
CA ALA A 13 50.69 -2.73 -29.68
C ALA A 13 50.40 -4.02 -28.91
N PHE A 14 50.83 -4.13 -27.64
CA PHE A 14 50.39 -5.16 -26.74
C PHE A 14 48.98 -4.86 -26.25
N ALA A 15 47.99 -5.57 -26.80
CA ALA A 15 46.66 -5.58 -26.25
C ALA A 15 46.66 -6.48 -24.99
N LEU A 16 46.71 -5.86 -23.82
CA LEU A 16 46.43 -6.51 -22.54
C LEU A 16 44.90 -6.68 -22.45
N SER A 17 44.41 -7.82 -22.96
CA SER A 17 43.06 -8.28 -22.66
C SER A 17 43.02 -8.78 -21.22
N GLY A 18 42.83 -7.85 -20.28
CA GLY A 18 42.49 -8.17 -18.89
C GLY A 18 41.09 -8.76 -18.84
N CYS A 19 40.98 -10.07 -18.75
CA CYS A 19 39.74 -10.74 -18.30
C CYS A 19 39.52 -10.35 -16.85
N ALA A 20 38.83 -9.23 -16.63
CA ALA A 20 38.18 -8.96 -15.36
C ALA A 20 36.98 -9.93 -15.29
N GLN A 21 37.22 -11.11 -14.75
CA GLN A 21 36.13 -11.94 -14.24
C GLN A 21 35.54 -11.20 -13.07
N GLN A 22 34.48 -10.43 -13.35
CA GLN A 22 33.55 -9.97 -12.35
C GLN A 22 32.94 -11.21 -11.71
N PHE A 23 33.41 -11.57 -10.55
CA PHE A 23 32.65 -12.38 -9.62
C PHE A 23 31.37 -11.60 -9.31
N ARG A 24 30.33 -11.83 -10.11
CA ARG A 24 28.98 -11.47 -9.72
C ARG A 24 28.63 -12.39 -8.56
N ASN A 25 28.91 -11.91 -7.35
CA ASN A 25 28.17 -12.40 -6.19
C ASN A 25 26.71 -12.09 -6.49
N THR A 26 26.00 -13.10 -6.99
CA THR A 26 24.56 -13.10 -7.12
C THR A 26 23.95 -13.27 -5.73
N TYR A 27 24.24 -12.37 -4.83
CA TYR A 27 23.21 -11.98 -3.87
C TYR A 27 22.29 -11.09 -4.68
N GLU A 28 21.20 -11.66 -5.14
CA GLU A 28 20.07 -10.92 -5.69
C GLU A 28 19.53 -10.06 -4.54
N VAL A 29 20.20 -8.93 -4.32
CA VAL A 29 19.66 -7.86 -3.49
C VAL A 29 18.35 -7.50 -4.18
N PRO A 30 17.19 -7.65 -3.52
CA PRO A 30 15.93 -7.26 -4.09
C PRO A 30 16.11 -5.84 -4.62
N ASN A 31 15.93 -5.66 -5.94
CA ASN A 31 16.26 -4.41 -6.60
C ASN A 31 15.45 -3.28 -5.95
N PRO A 32 16.06 -2.40 -5.14
CA PRO A 32 15.35 -1.29 -4.51
C PRO A 32 14.76 -0.34 -5.55
N ASP A 33 15.28 -0.38 -6.79
CA ASP A 33 14.87 0.50 -7.88
C ASP A 33 13.47 0.14 -8.42
N PHE A 34 12.98 -1.08 -8.19
CA PHE A 34 11.67 -1.51 -8.72
C PHE A 34 10.53 -0.65 -8.15
N ALA A 35 10.49 -0.49 -6.85
CA ALA A 35 9.44 0.29 -6.20
C ALA A 35 9.63 1.78 -6.48
N TYR A 36 10.88 2.27 -6.51
CA TYR A 36 11.16 3.67 -6.86
C TYR A 36 10.74 4.01 -8.28
N SER A 37 11.03 3.16 -9.27
CA SER A 37 10.66 3.43 -10.66
C SER A 37 9.16 3.45 -10.91
N ARG A 38 8.37 2.68 -10.15
CA ARG A 38 6.91 2.64 -10.25
C ARG A 38 6.20 3.59 -9.30
N LEU A 39 6.77 3.81 -8.10
CA LEU A 39 6.23 4.74 -7.10
C LEU A 39 6.76 6.16 -7.24
N ALA A 40 7.80 6.40 -8.04
CA ALA A 40 8.37 7.72 -8.31
C ALA A 40 8.60 7.90 -9.80
N SER A 41 7.87 8.80 -10.43
CA SER A 41 8.22 9.29 -11.75
C SER A 41 9.15 10.52 -11.62
N GLN A 42 9.97 10.81 -12.65
CA GLN A 42 10.78 12.04 -12.67
C GLN A 42 9.91 13.31 -12.55
N ALA A 43 8.70 13.28 -13.12
CA ALA A 43 7.75 14.38 -13.00
C ALA A 43 7.26 14.57 -11.54
N ASP A 44 7.13 13.48 -10.77
CA ASP A 44 6.73 13.55 -9.36
C ASP A 44 7.83 14.18 -8.50
N MET A 45 9.10 13.95 -8.84
CA MET A 45 10.25 14.52 -8.12
C MET A 45 10.45 16.02 -8.35
N GLN A 46 9.90 16.57 -9.44
CA GLN A 46 9.97 18.01 -9.74
C GLN A 46 8.91 18.83 -8.98
N LYS A 47 7.90 18.17 -8.43
CA LYS A 47 6.86 18.81 -7.60
C LYS A 47 7.21 18.74 -6.12
N PRO A 48 6.61 19.58 -5.27
CA PRO A 48 6.60 19.31 -3.84
C PRO A 48 6.12 17.89 -3.59
N HIS A 49 6.91 17.08 -2.88
CA HIS A 49 6.61 15.68 -2.65
C HIS A 49 6.99 15.21 -1.26
N LEU A 50 6.38 14.16 -0.83
CA LEU A 50 6.73 13.38 0.34
C LEU A 50 7.38 12.08 -0.10
N SER A 51 8.46 11.68 0.56
CA SER A 51 9.20 10.46 0.21
C SER A 51 9.51 9.60 1.42
N GLY A 52 9.92 8.36 1.19
CA GLY A 52 10.33 7.43 2.24
C GLY A 52 10.18 5.98 1.80
N ASN A 53 10.18 5.08 2.77
CA ASN A 53 10.03 3.65 2.55
C ASN A 53 8.81 3.10 3.28
N VAL A 54 8.20 2.09 2.69
CA VAL A 54 7.21 1.24 3.35
C VAL A 54 7.92 -0.03 3.79
N VAL A 55 7.91 -0.31 5.07
CA VAL A 55 8.61 -1.43 5.71
C VAL A 55 7.59 -2.39 6.33
N ILE A 56 7.86 -3.68 6.29
CA ILE A 56 7.08 -4.70 6.97
C ILE A 56 7.94 -5.28 8.08
N ASN A 57 7.58 -4.99 9.34
CA ASN A 57 8.39 -5.38 10.52
C ASN A 57 8.27 -6.86 10.89
N GLN A 58 7.61 -7.67 10.10
CA GLN A 58 7.46 -9.11 10.31
C GLN A 58 8.03 -9.87 9.10
N ARG A 59 8.56 -11.08 9.36
CA ARG A 59 9.07 -11.97 8.31
C ARG A 59 7.92 -12.68 7.58
N LEU A 60 7.05 -11.90 6.97
CA LEU A 60 5.94 -12.36 6.14
C LEU A 60 6.23 -11.99 4.69
N ALA A 61 6.23 -12.99 3.81
CA ALA A 61 6.39 -12.75 2.40
C ALA A 61 5.15 -12.06 1.81
N VAL A 62 5.39 -11.11 0.92
CA VAL A 62 4.34 -10.41 0.18
C VAL A 62 3.99 -11.26 -1.06
N PRO A 63 2.72 -11.65 -1.26
CA PRO A 63 2.29 -12.42 -2.43
C PRO A 63 2.48 -11.67 -3.76
N GLN A 64 2.55 -12.40 -4.87
CA GLN A 64 2.74 -11.81 -6.21
C GLN A 64 1.61 -10.87 -6.64
N ASN A 65 0.37 -11.15 -6.22
CA ASN A 65 -0.82 -10.35 -6.53
C ASN A 65 -1.09 -9.25 -5.49
N ALA A 66 -0.09 -8.90 -4.70
CA ALA A 66 -0.21 -7.84 -3.71
C ALA A 66 -0.16 -6.46 -4.37
N VAL A 67 -1.01 -5.56 -3.87
CA VAL A 67 -1.11 -4.16 -4.30
C VAL A 67 -0.82 -3.25 -3.12
N LEU A 68 0.22 -2.44 -3.25
CA LEU A 68 0.56 -1.39 -2.28
C LEU A 68 -0.17 -0.10 -2.63
N THR A 69 -0.81 0.50 -1.64
CA THR A 69 -1.42 1.83 -1.73
C THR A 69 -0.81 2.72 -0.67
N VAL A 70 -0.21 3.84 -1.08
CA VAL A 70 0.29 4.89 -0.19
C VAL A 70 -0.63 6.10 -0.36
N THR A 71 -1.12 6.65 0.75
CA THR A 71 -2.15 7.70 0.75
C THR A 71 -1.75 8.86 1.64
N LEU A 72 -1.80 10.07 1.08
CA LEU A 72 -1.71 11.35 1.78
C LEU A 72 -3.11 11.93 1.91
N SER A 73 -3.53 12.30 3.11
CA SER A 73 -4.89 12.79 3.37
C SER A 73 -4.92 13.96 4.34
N ASP A 74 -5.88 14.87 4.16
CA ASP A 74 -6.23 15.92 5.12
C ASP A 74 -7.35 15.42 6.02
N ALA A 75 -7.02 15.21 7.29
CA ALA A 75 -7.91 14.78 8.36
C ALA A 75 -8.24 15.92 9.34
N SER A 76 -8.22 17.16 8.88
CA SER A 76 -8.49 18.35 9.71
C SER A 76 -9.94 18.42 10.19
N ARG A 77 -10.87 17.81 9.46
CA ARG A 77 -12.30 17.78 9.81
C ARG A 77 -12.60 16.52 10.60
N ALA A 78 -13.03 16.70 11.84
CA ALA A 78 -13.40 15.57 12.71
C ALA A 78 -14.77 14.96 12.35
N ASP A 79 -15.63 15.74 11.71
CA ASP A 79 -17.02 15.42 11.35
C ASP A 79 -17.20 14.87 9.93
N ALA A 80 -16.11 14.70 9.19
CA ALA A 80 -16.13 14.24 7.81
C ALA A 80 -14.97 13.26 7.54
N PRO A 81 -15.13 12.38 6.54
CA PRO A 81 -14.02 11.56 6.05
C PRO A 81 -12.82 12.42 5.64
N ALA A 82 -11.61 11.90 5.85
CA ALA A 82 -10.39 12.57 5.42
C ALA A 82 -10.39 12.76 3.89
N LYS A 83 -10.01 13.98 3.45
CA LYS A 83 -9.85 14.27 2.01
C LYS A 83 -8.54 13.66 1.53
N VAL A 84 -8.56 12.80 0.53
CA VAL A 84 -7.35 12.31 -0.13
C VAL A 84 -6.75 13.45 -0.94
N LEU A 85 -5.48 13.78 -0.67
CA LEU A 85 -4.71 14.81 -1.37
C LEU A 85 -3.84 14.19 -2.46
N SER A 86 -3.25 13.04 -2.19
CA SER A 86 -2.43 12.29 -3.13
C SER A 86 -2.45 10.81 -2.78
N GLN A 87 -2.43 9.97 -3.80
CA GLN A 87 -2.43 8.52 -3.63
C GLN A 87 -1.61 7.87 -4.74
N LYS A 88 -0.84 6.85 -4.36
CA LYS A 88 -0.09 6.01 -5.29
C LYS A 88 -0.46 4.56 -5.07
N VAL A 89 -0.78 3.86 -6.16
CA VAL A 89 -1.16 2.45 -6.15
C VAL A 89 -0.22 1.69 -7.07
N VAL A 90 0.38 0.61 -6.56
CA VAL A 90 1.38 -0.19 -7.30
C VAL A 90 1.17 -1.68 -7.04
N ASN A 91 1.18 -2.47 -8.12
CA ASN A 91 1.29 -3.93 -8.05
C ASN A 91 2.73 -4.29 -7.66
N LEU A 92 2.88 -5.09 -6.61
CA LEU A 92 4.19 -5.43 -6.07
C LEU A 92 4.85 -6.60 -6.83
N GLU A 93 4.09 -7.41 -7.57
CA GLU A 93 4.61 -8.49 -8.43
C GLU A 93 5.56 -9.46 -7.69
N GLY A 94 5.32 -9.69 -6.40
CA GLY A 94 6.14 -10.54 -5.54
C GLY A 94 7.40 -9.89 -4.95
N HIS A 95 7.68 -8.62 -5.29
CA HIS A 95 8.77 -7.87 -4.65
C HIS A 95 8.49 -7.70 -3.15
N GLN A 96 9.58 -7.73 -2.39
CA GLN A 96 9.51 -7.67 -0.94
C GLN A 96 9.91 -6.29 -0.42
N ALA A 97 9.44 -5.94 0.78
CA ALA A 97 9.81 -4.68 1.44
C ALA A 97 11.35 -4.62 1.67
N PRO A 98 11.96 -3.41 1.69
CA PRO A 98 11.31 -2.11 1.71
C PRO A 98 10.84 -1.62 0.33
N PHE A 99 9.72 -0.89 0.29
CA PHE A 99 9.21 -0.26 -0.94
C PHE A 99 9.38 1.26 -0.84
N GLY A 100 10.30 1.82 -1.61
CA GLY A 100 10.47 3.28 -1.70
C GLY A 100 9.28 3.95 -2.35
N TYR A 101 8.82 5.09 -1.85
CA TYR A 101 7.73 5.85 -2.43
C TYR A 101 8.10 7.33 -2.60
N VAL A 102 7.51 7.96 -3.62
CA VAL A 102 7.45 9.41 -3.80
C VAL A 102 6.00 9.78 -4.09
N LEU A 103 5.45 10.67 -3.27
CA LEU A 103 4.05 11.06 -3.30
C LEU A 103 3.97 12.58 -3.52
N PRO A 104 3.78 13.05 -4.77
CA PRO A 104 3.66 14.47 -5.06
C PRO A 104 2.36 15.03 -4.50
N TYR A 105 2.38 16.30 -4.10
CA TYR A 105 1.19 17.01 -3.66
C TYR A 105 1.21 18.45 -4.17
N ASP A 106 0.04 19.11 -4.16
CA ASP A 106 -0.08 20.52 -4.48
C ASP A 106 -0.06 21.33 -3.17
N LEU A 107 0.80 22.35 -3.10
CA LEU A 107 0.86 23.27 -1.96
C LEU A 107 -0.46 24.04 -1.77
N ALA A 108 -1.20 24.30 -2.85
CA ALA A 108 -2.49 24.96 -2.80
C ALA A 108 -3.56 24.16 -2.02
N ASP A 109 -3.41 22.82 -1.99
CA ASP A 109 -4.28 21.92 -1.23
C ASP A 109 -3.94 21.85 0.27
N ILE A 110 -2.78 22.36 0.67
CA ILE A 110 -2.31 22.31 2.06
C ILE A 110 -2.67 23.60 2.79
N ARG A 111 -3.69 23.54 3.62
CA ARG A 111 -4.07 24.68 4.47
C ARG A 111 -3.10 24.81 5.63
N GLN A 112 -2.88 26.04 6.06
CA GLN A 112 -2.10 26.31 7.26
C GLN A 112 -2.77 25.60 8.46
N ASN A 113 -1.97 24.90 9.27
CA ASN A 113 -2.43 24.08 10.40
C ASN A 113 -3.33 22.88 10.02
N ALA A 114 -3.36 22.46 8.76
CA ALA A 114 -4.06 21.25 8.37
C ALA A 114 -3.45 20.01 9.04
N ARG A 115 -4.30 19.06 9.40
CA ARG A 115 -3.85 17.75 9.90
C ARG A 115 -3.63 16.81 8.72
N ILE A 116 -2.42 16.86 8.17
CA ILE A 116 -2.03 16.03 7.03
C ILE A 116 -1.45 14.72 7.55
N LEU A 117 -2.03 13.61 7.11
CA LEU A 117 -1.68 12.26 7.55
C LEU A 117 -1.24 11.41 6.37
N LEU A 118 -0.18 10.66 6.60
CA LEU A 118 0.32 9.65 5.67
C LEU A 118 0.00 8.26 6.20
N SER A 119 -0.42 7.37 5.30
CA SER A 119 -0.67 5.96 5.58
C SER A 119 -0.38 5.09 4.38
N ALA A 120 -0.18 3.79 4.60
CA ALA A 120 -0.10 2.81 3.54
C ALA A 120 -0.87 1.53 3.90
N ALA A 121 -1.24 0.79 2.87
CA ALA A 121 -1.93 -0.48 2.97
C ALA A 121 -1.48 -1.42 1.86
N ILE A 122 -1.44 -2.73 2.14
CA ILE A 122 -1.28 -3.76 1.12
C ILE A 122 -2.52 -4.62 1.10
N THR A 123 -3.09 -4.77 -0.10
CA THR A 123 -4.21 -5.66 -0.38
C THR A 123 -3.77 -6.83 -1.25
N VAL A 124 -4.41 -7.97 -1.07
CA VAL A 124 -4.23 -9.18 -1.89
C VAL A 124 -5.61 -9.66 -2.28
N ASP A 125 -5.88 -9.77 -3.58
CA ASP A 125 -7.22 -10.09 -4.11
C ASP A 125 -8.33 -9.20 -3.55
N GLY A 126 -8.03 -7.90 -3.38
CA GLY A 126 -8.94 -6.90 -2.81
C GLY A 126 -9.14 -7.00 -1.29
N LYS A 127 -8.49 -7.94 -0.61
CA LYS A 127 -8.55 -8.07 0.85
C LYS A 127 -7.37 -7.37 1.49
N LEU A 128 -7.62 -6.58 2.52
CA LEU A 128 -6.58 -5.89 3.26
C LEU A 128 -5.75 -6.90 4.08
N MET A 129 -4.45 -6.96 3.81
CA MET A 129 -3.49 -7.86 4.48
C MET A 129 -2.59 -7.13 5.47
N PHE A 130 -2.11 -5.93 5.08
CA PHE A 130 -1.26 -5.09 5.91
C PHE A 130 -1.77 -3.66 5.91
N ARG A 131 -1.58 -2.98 7.01
CA ARG A 131 -1.86 -1.54 7.13
C ARG A 131 -0.77 -0.85 7.93
N SER A 132 -0.66 0.46 7.80
CA SER A 132 0.21 1.25 8.69
C SER A 132 -0.15 0.99 10.15
N ASP A 133 0.85 0.82 11.00
CA ASP A 133 0.70 0.72 12.46
C ASP A 133 0.03 1.98 13.01
N SER A 134 0.42 3.13 12.45
CA SER A 134 -0.06 4.46 12.82
C SER A 134 -0.19 5.38 11.60
N PHE A 135 -1.02 6.40 11.71
CA PHE A 135 -1.04 7.51 10.77
C PHE A 135 0.07 8.50 11.12
N LYS A 136 1.00 8.72 10.20
CA LYS A 136 2.13 9.64 10.42
C LYS A 136 1.71 11.06 10.07
N PRO A 137 1.72 12.03 11.00
CA PRO A 137 1.52 13.44 10.66
C PRO A 137 2.75 13.96 9.90
N VAL A 138 2.50 14.65 8.79
CA VAL A 138 3.53 15.09 7.83
C VAL A 138 3.24 16.47 7.27
N ILE A 139 4.21 17.09 6.58
CA ILE A 139 4.13 18.36 5.86
C ILE A 139 3.95 19.56 6.80
N THR A 140 2.80 19.72 7.44
CA THR A 140 2.48 20.86 8.32
C THR A 140 3.34 20.92 9.57
N ASN A 141 3.95 19.80 9.97
CA ASN A 141 4.94 19.70 11.05
C ASN A 141 6.39 19.78 10.55
N GLY A 142 6.61 20.10 9.25
CA GLY A 142 7.93 20.20 8.64
C GLY A 142 8.52 18.85 8.18
N VAL A 143 7.81 17.74 8.36
CA VAL A 143 8.26 16.41 7.91
C VAL A 143 7.84 16.20 6.45
N ASN A 144 8.83 16.07 5.56
CA ASN A 144 8.68 15.79 4.14
C ASN A 144 9.31 14.46 3.71
N SER A 145 9.90 13.71 4.64
CA SER A 145 10.39 12.36 4.44
C SER A 145 10.15 11.51 5.67
N THR A 146 9.54 10.33 5.52
CA THR A 146 9.28 9.42 6.64
C THR A 146 9.03 8.00 6.16
N ASP A 147 9.42 7.03 6.96
CA ASP A 147 9.13 5.63 6.72
C ASP A 147 7.79 5.22 7.35
N LEU A 148 7.12 4.28 6.71
CA LEU A 148 5.86 3.70 7.14
C LEU A 148 6.05 2.24 7.52
N ASP A 149 5.75 1.93 8.77
CA ASP A 149 5.75 0.56 9.28
C ASP A 149 4.39 -0.08 9.03
N LEU A 150 4.38 -1.22 8.34
CA LEU A 150 3.17 -2.00 8.13
C LEU A 150 3.10 -3.17 9.10
N ILE A 151 1.91 -3.35 9.64
CA ILE A 151 1.55 -4.51 10.47
C ILE A 151 0.50 -5.36 9.75
N PRO A 152 0.56 -6.70 9.88
CA PRO A 152 -0.46 -7.57 9.30
C PRO A 152 -1.78 -7.40 10.03
N LEU A 153 -2.87 -7.51 9.30
CA LEU A 153 -4.18 -7.70 9.92
C LEU A 153 -4.26 -9.14 10.43
N GLN A 154 -4.40 -9.30 11.72
CA GLN A 154 -4.81 -10.57 12.29
C GLN A 154 -6.28 -10.77 11.91
N ASN A 155 -6.59 -11.82 11.17
CA ASN A 155 -7.95 -12.28 10.99
C ASN A 155 -8.43 -12.79 12.35
N THR A 156 -8.88 -11.90 13.21
CA THR A 156 -9.66 -12.29 14.38
C THR A 156 -11.00 -12.75 13.81
N ALA A 157 -11.16 -14.06 13.63
CA ALA A 157 -12.46 -14.63 13.40
C ALA A 157 -13.29 -14.26 14.63
N VAL A 158 -14.11 -13.22 14.51
CA VAL A 158 -15.15 -12.94 15.50
C VAL A 158 -16.07 -14.16 15.41
N ALA A 159 -15.97 -15.05 16.40
CA ALA A 159 -16.95 -16.11 16.56
C ALA A 159 -18.31 -15.42 16.70
N VAL A 160 -19.09 -15.42 15.63
CA VAL A 160 -20.49 -15.02 15.69
C VAL A 160 -21.14 -16.09 16.57
N GLN A 161 -21.27 -15.80 17.87
CA GLN A 161 -22.13 -16.59 18.72
C GLN A 161 -23.52 -16.51 18.10
N PRO A 162 -24.14 -17.65 17.71
CA PRO A 162 -25.53 -17.62 17.29
C PRO A 162 -26.30 -16.95 18.42
N ALA A 163 -27.01 -15.86 18.05
CA ALA A 163 -27.87 -15.20 19.00
C ALA A 163 -28.73 -16.29 19.66
N LYS A 164 -28.59 -16.43 20.98
CA LYS A 164 -29.55 -17.25 21.76
C LYS A 164 -30.91 -16.74 21.32
N VAL A 165 -31.65 -17.57 20.62
CA VAL A 165 -33.08 -17.33 20.40
C VAL A 165 -33.68 -17.31 21.79
N THR A 166 -33.83 -16.12 22.33
CA THR A 166 -34.58 -15.92 23.57
C THR A 166 -36.01 -16.33 23.21
N GLU A 167 -36.52 -17.30 23.94
CA GLU A 167 -37.87 -17.82 23.82
C GLU A 167 -38.87 -16.74 23.45
N ALA A 168 -39.63 -17.07 22.40
CA ALA A 168 -40.72 -16.21 21.95
C ALA A 168 -41.55 -15.73 23.14
N TYR A 169 -41.67 -14.43 23.30
CA TYR A 169 -42.63 -13.86 24.23
C TYR A 169 -44.00 -14.48 23.97
N PRO A 170 -44.71 -15.01 24.97
CA PRO A 170 -46.06 -15.53 24.74
C PRO A 170 -46.92 -14.37 24.20
N VAL A 171 -47.43 -14.55 23.01
CA VAL A 171 -48.36 -13.60 22.39
C VAL A 171 -49.62 -13.62 23.24
N PRO A 172 -50.08 -12.49 23.81
CA PRO A 172 -51.33 -12.45 24.59
C PRO A 172 -52.50 -12.83 23.67
N THR A 173 -53.19 -13.86 24.06
CA THR A 173 -54.28 -14.54 23.29
C THR A 173 -55.57 -13.70 23.15
N HIS A 174 -55.57 -12.44 23.62
CA HIS A 174 -56.81 -11.64 23.62
C HIS A 174 -57.05 -10.86 22.26
N PHE A 175 -56.20 -11.05 21.27
CA PHE A 175 -56.36 -10.42 19.95
C PHE A 175 -56.88 -11.38 18.85
N LEU A 176 -57.43 -12.52 19.21
CA LEU A 176 -58.09 -13.35 18.20
C LEU A 176 -59.49 -12.77 17.90
N PRO A 177 -59.83 -12.36 16.69
CA PRO A 177 -61.18 -11.95 16.32
C PRO A 177 -62.10 -13.17 16.47
N GLN A 178 -63.20 -13.01 17.26
CA GLN A 178 -64.25 -13.99 17.33
C GLN A 178 -64.90 -14.17 15.96
N GLN A 179 -64.55 -15.21 15.24
CA GLN A 179 -65.32 -15.65 14.09
C GLN A 179 -66.54 -16.45 14.57
N GLN A 180 -67.64 -15.86 14.29
CA GLN A 180 -69.04 -16.34 14.33
C GLN A 180 -69.20 -17.86 14.31
N GLN A 181 -69.67 -18.38 15.43
CA GLN A 181 -70.31 -19.68 15.46
C GLN A 181 -71.68 -19.59 14.76
N THR A 182 -71.72 -19.96 13.51
CA THR A 182 -73.01 -20.21 12.81
C THR A 182 -73.55 -21.53 13.31
N GLN A 183 -74.64 -21.44 14.07
CA GLN A 183 -75.46 -22.55 14.46
C GLN A 183 -76.04 -23.22 13.20
N MET A 184 -75.71 -24.47 13.00
CA MET A 184 -76.60 -25.39 12.23
C MET A 184 -77.30 -26.27 13.23
N GLN A 185 -78.51 -25.83 13.55
CA GLN A 185 -79.50 -26.63 14.17
C GLN A 185 -80.28 -27.35 13.06
N THR A 186 -80.01 -28.62 12.86
CA THR A 186 -80.90 -29.45 12.05
C THR A 186 -81.84 -30.20 12.99
N GLY A 187 -83.11 -29.85 12.85
CA GLY A 187 -84.14 -30.57 13.53
C GLY A 187 -84.46 -31.90 12.82
N ASN A 188 -84.98 -32.77 13.53
CA ASN A 188 -85.98 -33.79 13.48
C ASN A 188 -85.51 -35.05 14.15
#